data_bd278a4859da475b189065a016459949
#
_entry.id   bd278a4859da475b189065a016459949
#
_cell.length_a   1.000
_cell.length_b   1.000
_cell.length_c   1.000
_cell.angle_alpha   90.00
_cell.angle_beta   90.00
_cell.angle_gamma   90.00
#
_symmetry.space_group_name_H-M   'P 1'
#
loop_
_entity.id
_entity.type
_entity.pdbx_description
1 polymer ?
#
loop_
_entity_poly.entity_id
_entity_poly.type
_entity_poly.pdbx_seq_one_letter_code
_entity_poly.pdbx_strand_id
1 'polypeptide(L)'
;MSQKNKKILKYHTGFNLNIGFIVFFVIIIYVIFHIFTYFTSNPVSEYEVQQGTIATNNIYKGMIIREESVVYAEESGNLNYFVSNGSKVATSDVVYSVDTDGSIATQITGAQNDASAITDEDAGKIITDINSFSSGYNRRYFSKVYTFKNDLSAQLTQVLSQNALTSLADTISTAEANNTFYTYKPTAPGIVYYGIDGYEDVTTDSFTLDQYNNTNYEETDLTNNSTINQLDPVYKLITSENWNILINVPDNVAKSLNDKSVIKIRFCDDDYTTTVSFSLLKKDDAFFLKLNMKNSLIRYINERFTNIELVLGADTGLKIPNSAITKKEFFTIPKDYFTASGDSDDSSLMIKDKSSGSVTIVSPTIFSQNDDFYFVDDEYLKDGDIIVKPDSSSTYRVGTDKDKLTGVYNINKGYAVFKQIKVLASNDDYTIVEAKTPYGISLYDHIALDGKSVKENQTITK
;
A
#
# COMPACT_ATOMS: atom_id res chain seq x y z
N MET A 1 -22.37 94.08 -63.61
CA MET A 1 -21.53 92.86 -63.53
C MET A 1 -22.17 91.93 -62.57
N SER A 2 -22.85 90.86 -63.18
CA SER A 2 -23.56 89.87 -62.36
C SER A 2 -22.72 88.66 -62.17
N GLN A 3 -22.43 88.25 -60.92
CA GLN A 3 -21.76 86.99 -60.58
C GLN A 3 -22.74 85.85 -60.52
N LYS A 4 -22.59 84.88 -61.40
CA LYS A 4 -23.33 83.63 -61.44
C LYS A 4 -22.80 82.70 -60.34
N ASN A 5 -23.63 82.39 -59.34
CA ASN A 5 -23.39 81.36 -58.35
C ASN A 5 -23.44 80.03 -59.01
N LYS A 6 -22.33 79.24 -58.98
CA LYS A 6 -22.36 77.79 -59.39
C LYS A 6 -22.85 76.95 -58.22
N LYS A 7 -24.02 76.33 -58.42
CA LYS A 7 -24.53 75.27 -57.50
C LYS A 7 -23.69 74.03 -57.66
N ILE A 8 -23.10 73.57 -56.54
CA ILE A 8 -22.39 72.28 -56.42
C ILE A 8 -23.46 71.22 -56.18
N LEU A 9 -23.73 70.39 -57.18
CA LEU A 9 -24.56 69.18 -57.02
C LEU A 9 -23.75 68.06 -56.37
N LYS A 10 -24.06 67.70 -55.11
CA LYS A 10 -23.57 66.48 -54.48
C LYS A 10 -24.26 65.30 -55.15
N TYR A 11 -23.48 64.47 -55.86
CA TYR A 11 -23.89 63.15 -56.31
C TYR A 11 -23.90 62.21 -55.11
N HIS A 12 -25.08 61.74 -54.71
CA HIS A 12 -25.24 60.53 -53.92
C HIS A 12 -24.98 59.34 -54.87
N THR A 13 -23.82 58.72 -54.73
CA THR A 13 -23.58 57.41 -55.33
C THR A 13 -24.48 56.38 -54.61
N GLY A 14 -25.56 55.96 -55.21
CA GLY A 14 -26.33 54.83 -54.74
C GLY A 14 -25.43 53.58 -54.66
N PHE A 15 -25.46 52.89 -53.54
CA PHE A 15 -24.79 51.61 -53.41
C PHE A 15 -25.36 50.63 -54.44
N ASN A 16 -24.69 50.41 -55.55
CA ASN A 16 -25.05 49.35 -56.49
C ASN A 16 -24.59 48.04 -55.87
N LEU A 17 -25.50 47.36 -55.17
CA LEU A 17 -25.31 46.00 -54.70
C LEU A 17 -25.21 45.07 -55.92
N ASN A 18 -23.98 44.85 -56.38
CA ASN A 18 -23.67 43.82 -57.38
C ASN A 18 -23.93 42.42 -56.72
N ILE A 19 -24.58 41.51 -57.42
CA ILE A 19 -24.86 40.17 -56.98
C ILE A 19 -23.59 39.44 -56.46
N GLY A 20 -22.45 39.76 -57.04
CA GLY A 20 -21.13 39.29 -56.58
C GLY A 20 -20.73 39.77 -55.18
N PHE A 21 -21.19 40.97 -54.76
CA PHE A 21 -20.96 41.48 -53.42
C PHE A 21 -21.78 40.74 -52.36
N ILE A 22 -23.00 40.36 -52.70
CA ILE A 22 -23.89 39.57 -51.87
C ILE A 22 -23.31 38.17 -51.67
N VAL A 23 -22.86 37.50 -52.74
CA VAL A 23 -22.24 36.17 -52.68
C VAL A 23 -20.93 36.21 -51.86
N PHE A 24 -20.12 37.25 -52.08
CA PHE A 24 -18.90 37.43 -51.30
C PHE A 24 -19.17 37.62 -49.80
N PHE A 25 -20.20 38.35 -49.41
CA PHE A 25 -20.58 38.58 -48.02
C PHE A 25 -21.12 37.30 -47.35
N VAL A 26 -21.86 36.47 -48.10
CA VAL A 26 -22.34 35.17 -47.63
C VAL A 26 -21.17 34.23 -47.39
N ILE A 27 -20.16 34.19 -48.30
CA ILE A 27 -18.94 33.39 -48.12
C ILE A 27 -18.14 33.87 -46.91
N ILE A 28 -17.99 35.16 -46.70
CA ILE A 28 -17.31 35.72 -45.52
C ILE A 28 -18.03 35.32 -44.24
N ILE A 29 -19.34 35.47 -44.17
CA ILE A 29 -20.12 35.06 -42.99
C ILE A 29 -19.96 33.55 -42.75
N TYR A 30 -20.00 32.74 -43.80
CA TYR A 30 -19.76 31.29 -43.70
C TYR A 30 -18.35 30.97 -43.16
N VAL A 31 -17.33 31.62 -43.67
CA VAL A 31 -15.96 31.44 -43.21
C VAL A 31 -15.79 31.90 -41.76
N ILE A 32 -16.33 33.08 -41.41
CA ILE A 32 -16.29 33.56 -40.02
C ILE A 32 -17.02 32.61 -39.08
N PHE A 33 -18.18 32.10 -39.49
CA PHE A 33 -18.92 31.10 -38.70
C PHE A 33 -18.10 29.80 -38.50
N HIS A 34 -17.48 29.30 -39.58
CA HIS A 34 -16.62 28.14 -39.46
C HIS A 34 -15.37 28.37 -38.60
N ILE A 35 -14.75 29.53 -38.71
CA ILE A 35 -13.60 29.91 -37.86
C ILE A 35 -14.08 30.01 -36.40
N PHE A 36 -15.21 30.65 -36.15
CA PHE A 36 -15.78 30.77 -34.82
C PHE A 36 -16.11 29.40 -34.22
N THR A 37 -16.76 28.51 -34.96
CA THR A 37 -17.06 27.14 -34.52
C THR A 37 -15.79 26.33 -34.29
N TYR A 38 -14.75 26.49 -35.11
CA TYR A 38 -13.46 25.84 -34.93
C TYR A 38 -12.76 26.27 -33.63
N PHE A 39 -12.73 27.56 -33.33
CA PHE A 39 -12.14 28.09 -32.09
C PHE A 39 -12.98 27.86 -30.83
N THR A 40 -14.28 27.66 -30.96
CA THR A 40 -15.20 27.39 -29.84
C THR A 40 -15.47 25.89 -29.64
N SER A 41 -15.15 25.04 -30.62
CA SER A 41 -15.22 23.60 -30.44
C SER A 41 -14.09 23.12 -29.51
N ASN A 42 -14.44 22.54 -28.37
CA ASN A 42 -13.49 21.81 -27.55
C ASN A 42 -13.40 20.38 -28.10
N PRO A 43 -12.34 20.02 -28.84
CA PRO A 43 -12.20 18.64 -29.31
C PRO A 43 -12.05 17.73 -28.11
N VAL A 44 -12.88 16.70 -28.04
CA VAL A 44 -12.78 15.70 -26.98
C VAL A 44 -11.63 14.77 -27.33
N SER A 45 -10.59 14.78 -26.49
CA SER A 45 -9.50 13.82 -26.61
C SER A 45 -9.96 12.43 -26.20
N GLU A 46 -9.61 11.43 -26.99
CA GLU A 46 -9.97 10.03 -26.78
C GLU A 46 -8.77 9.25 -26.19
N TYR A 47 -9.08 8.26 -25.39
CA TYR A 47 -8.12 7.26 -24.90
C TYR A 47 -8.62 5.86 -25.25
N GLU A 48 -7.78 5.06 -25.90
CA GLU A 48 -8.07 3.65 -26.20
C GLU A 48 -7.83 2.80 -24.96
N VAL A 49 -8.85 2.08 -24.51
CA VAL A 49 -8.79 1.19 -23.33
C VAL A 49 -7.89 0.00 -23.65
N GLN A 50 -6.85 -0.16 -22.84
CA GLN A 50 -5.86 -1.24 -22.98
C GLN A 50 -5.90 -2.16 -21.76
N GLN A 51 -5.48 -3.41 -21.96
CA GLN A 51 -5.23 -4.29 -20.83
C GLN A 51 -3.95 -3.83 -20.12
N GLY A 52 -3.99 -3.79 -18.80
CA GLY A 52 -2.85 -3.36 -18.01
C GLY A 52 -2.89 -3.85 -16.58
N THR A 53 -1.79 -3.58 -15.90
CA THR A 53 -1.62 -3.76 -14.48
C THR A 53 -1.07 -2.47 -13.89
N ILE A 54 -1.40 -2.16 -12.66
CA ILE A 54 -0.77 -1.08 -11.92
C ILE A 54 0.09 -1.71 -10.83
N ALA A 55 1.37 -1.32 -10.78
CA ALA A 55 2.19 -1.56 -9.62
C ALA A 55 1.67 -0.61 -8.51
N THR A 56 0.95 -1.14 -7.55
CA THR A 56 0.57 -0.41 -6.35
C THR A 56 1.78 -0.34 -5.43
N ASN A 57 2.06 0.84 -4.87
CA ASN A 57 3.09 0.98 -3.85
C ASN A 57 2.55 0.39 -2.54
N ASN A 58 2.76 -0.91 -2.36
CA ASN A 58 2.31 -1.66 -1.19
C ASN A 58 3.40 -1.75 -0.12
N ILE A 59 4.18 -0.68 0.05
CA ILE A 59 5.21 -0.59 1.09
C ILE A 59 4.60 0.04 2.34
N TYR A 60 4.74 -0.66 3.45
CA TYR A 60 4.18 -0.26 4.74
C TYR A 60 5.26 -0.34 5.81
N LYS A 61 5.18 0.56 6.82
CA LYS A 61 5.95 0.45 8.04
C LYS A 61 5.47 -0.79 8.80
N GLY A 62 6.40 -1.67 9.18
CA GLY A 62 6.16 -2.82 10.02
C GLY A 62 6.77 -2.62 11.40
N MET A 63 6.04 -2.93 12.47
CA MET A 63 6.56 -2.99 13.83
C MET A 63 6.85 -4.45 14.18
N ILE A 64 8.10 -4.72 14.57
CA ILE A 64 8.59 -6.05 14.95
C ILE A 64 8.25 -6.30 16.41
N ILE A 65 7.58 -7.41 16.66
CA ILE A 65 7.25 -7.90 18.01
C ILE A 65 7.88 -9.25 18.22
N ARG A 66 8.65 -9.36 19.28
CA ARG A 66 9.42 -10.54 19.67
C ARG A 66 9.10 -10.96 21.10
N GLU A 67 9.40 -12.20 21.43
CA GLU A 67 9.36 -12.68 22.80
C GLU A 67 10.72 -12.44 23.43
N GLU A 68 10.81 -11.35 24.18
CA GLU A 68 12.06 -10.82 24.72
C GLU A 68 11.90 -10.42 26.20
N SER A 69 12.97 -10.56 26.97
CA SER A 69 13.00 -10.16 28.37
C SER A 69 14.31 -9.46 28.71
N VAL A 70 14.23 -8.40 29.51
CA VAL A 70 15.41 -7.68 29.99
C VAL A 70 15.98 -8.42 31.20
N VAL A 71 17.29 -8.64 31.22
CA VAL A 71 18.03 -9.18 32.35
C VAL A 71 18.69 -8.01 33.04
N TYR A 72 18.48 -7.91 34.34
CA TYR A 72 19.02 -6.84 35.19
C TYR A 72 20.18 -7.33 36.06
N ALA A 73 21.10 -6.43 36.37
CA ALA A 73 22.24 -6.72 37.23
C ALA A 73 21.79 -7.03 38.67
N GLU A 74 22.31 -8.09 39.26
CA GLU A 74 22.07 -8.45 40.64
C GLU A 74 23.04 -7.72 41.59
N GLU A 75 24.25 -7.37 41.10
CA GLU A 75 25.28 -6.68 41.86
C GLU A 75 25.81 -5.46 41.10
N SER A 76 26.41 -4.51 41.83
CA SER A 76 27.10 -3.35 41.26
C SER A 76 28.58 -3.61 41.11
N GLY A 77 29.21 -3.17 40.01
CA GLY A 77 30.65 -3.36 39.82
C GLY A 77 31.11 -3.13 38.38
N ASN A 78 32.30 -3.63 38.07
CA ASN A 78 32.83 -3.61 36.71
C ASN A 78 32.21 -4.74 35.89
N LEU A 79 31.73 -4.43 34.71
CA LEU A 79 31.01 -5.33 33.83
C LEU A 79 31.90 -5.85 32.70
N ASN A 80 31.90 -7.17 32.51
CA ASN A 80 32.53 -7.81 31.35
C ASN A 80 31.54 -8.72 30.65
N TYR A 81 31.47 -8.61 29.32
CA TYR A 81 30.66 -9.46 28.48
C TYR A 81 31.50 -10.60 27.87
N PHE A 82 30.92 -11.81 27.80
CA PHE A 82 31.56 -13.00 27.25
C PHE A 82 30.90 -13.49 25.95
N VAL A 83 29.83 -12.86 25.55
CA VAL A 83 29.02 -13.25 24.38
C VAL A 83 28.86 -12.04 23.46
N SER A 84 28.99 -12.26 22.17
CA SER A 84 28.73 -11.19 21.17
C SER A 84 27.27 -10.87 21.04
N ASN A 85 26.99 -9.65 20.62
CA ASN A 85 25.62 -9.20 20.29
C ASN A 85 25.02 -10.09 19.17
N GLY A 86 23.80 -10.57 19.36
CA GLY A 86 23.11 -11.46 18.43
C GLY A 86 23.51 -12.93 18.51
N SER A 87 24.33 -13.33 19.50
CA SER A 87 24.74 -14.72 19.67
C SER A 87 23.67 -15.58 20.34
N LYS A 88 23.55 -16.83 19.88
CA LYS A 88 22.76 -17.86 20.56
C LYS A 88 23.50 -18.38 21.78
N VAL A 89 22.79 -18.50 22.89
CA VAL A 89 23.34 -19.00 24.16
C VAL A 89 22.49 -20.13 24.70
N ALA A 90 23.18 -21.07 25.35
CA ALA A 90 22.58 -22.11 26.20
C ALA A 90 22.59 -21.68 27.68
N THR A 91 21.80 -22.33 28.50
CA THR A 91 21.77 -22.06 29.97
C THR A 91 23.06 -22.37 30.68
N SER A 92 24.01 -23.07 30.01
CA SER A 92 25.36 -23.37 30.53
C SER A 92 26.36 -22.23 30.32
N ASP A 93 26.09 -21.34 29.35
CA ASP A 93 27.05 -20.36 28.87
C ASP A 93 27.09 -19.16 29.83
N VAL A 94 28.28 -18.62 30.07
CA VAL A 94 28.46 -17.38 30.84
C VAL A 94 28.22 -16.21 29.87
N VAL A 95 27.24 -15.34 30.17
CA VAL A 95 26.94 -14.17 29.35
C VAL A 95 27.73 -12.95 29.82
N TYR A 96 27.79 -12.72 31.12
CA TYR A 96 28.50 -11.59 31.70
C TYR A 96 29.02 -11.90 33.08
N SER A 97 29.93 -11.06 33.57
CA SER A 97 30.40 -11.06 34.97
C SER A 97 30.36 -9.66 35.55
N VAL A 98 30.23 -9.61 36.87
CA VAL A 98 30.35 -8.38 37.66
C VAL A 98 31.51 -8.55 38.66
N ASP A 99 32.48 -7.66 38.59
CA ASP A 99 33.61 -7.56 39.47
C ASP A 99 33.40 -6.36 40.41
N THR A 100 33.08 -6.62 41.67
CA THR A 100 32.68 -5.58 42.64
C THR A 100 33.84 -4.74 43.16
N ASP A 101 35.05 -5.25 43.15
CA ASP A 101 36.25 -4.54 43.60
C ASP A 101 37.19 -4.13 42.47
N GLY A 102 36.92 -4.54 41.22
CA GLY A 102 37.70 -4.18 40.03
C GLY A 102 39.04 -4.90 39.89
N SER A 103 39.29 -5.92 40.68
CA SER A 103 40.60 -6.58 40.75
C SER A 103 40.89 -7.47 39.53
N ILE A 104 39.86 -7.98 38.85
CA ILE A 104 39.95 -8.95 37.76
C ILE A 104 39.47 -8.38 36.41
N ALA A 105 38.58 -7.40 36.40
CA ALA A 105 37.95 -6.90 35.19
C ALA A 105 38.94 -6.52 34.08
N THR A 106 40.04 -5.85 34.42
CA THR A 106 41.09 -5.48 33.46
C THR A 106 41.89 -6.66 32.95
N GLN A 107 42.08 -7.69 33.78
CA GLN A 107 42.77 -8.92 33.36
C GLN A 107 41.91 -9.73 32.39
N ILE A 108 40.59 -9.82 32.63
CA ILE A 108 39.64 -10.46 31.72
C ILE A 108 39.64 -9.75 30.37
N THR A 109 39.49 -8.42 30.37
CA THR A 109 39.50 -7.64 29.13
C THR A 109 40.83 -7.80 28.37
N GLY A 110 41.95 -7.83 29.07
CA GLY A 110 43.24 -8.08 28.48
C GLY A 110 43.33 -9.46 27.84
N ALA A 111 42.87 -10.51 28.52
CA ALA A 111 42.89 -11.89 28.04
C ALA A 111 41.91 -12.10 26.85
N GLN A 112 40.76 -11.44 26.85
CA GLN A 112 39.80 -11.47 25.72
C GLN A 112 40.35 -10.77 24.46
N ASN A 113 41.24 -9.81 24.61
CA ASN A 113 41.86 -9.10 23.50
C ASN A 113 43.18 -9.75 23.02
N ASP A 114 43.63 -10.80 23.67
CA ASP A 114 44.85 -11.51 23.31
C ASP A 114 44.59 -12.52 22.19
N ALA A 115 44.79 -12.11 20.94
CA ALA A 115 44.66 -12.97 19.78
C ALA A 115 45.63 -14.17 19.78
N SER A 116 46.72 -14.13 20.57
CA SER A 116 47.65 -15.25 20.70
C SER A 116 47.07 -16.42 21.50
N ALA A 117 45.96 -16.18 22.20
CA ALA A 117 45.22 -17.22 22.92
C ALA A 117 44.42 -18.15 22.02
N ILE A 118 44.22 -17.80 20.73
CA ILE A 118 43.52 -18.64 19.77
C ILE A 118 44.41 -19.83 19.43
N THR A 119 43.95 -21.05 19.72
CA THR A 119 44.67 -22.26 19.38
C THR A 119 44.66 -22.57 17.89
N ASP A 120 45.63 -23.36 17.40
CA ASP A 120 45.63 -23.82 16.00
C ASP A 120 44.37 -24.61 15.65
N GLU A 121 43.75 -25.32 16.61
CA GLU A 121 42.51 -26.04 16.44
C GLU A 121 41.33 -25.08 16.22
N ASP A 122 41.22 -24.02 17.03
CA ASP A 122 40.14 -23.02 16.90
C ASP A 122 40.29 -22.21 15.61
N ALA A 123 41.50 -21.80 15.27
CA ALA A 123 41.84 -21.17 14.02
C ALA A 123 41.44 -22.05 12.81
N GLY A 124 41.73 -23.38 12.91
CA GLY A 124 41.37 -24.37 11.90
C GLY A 124 39.84 -24.48 11.68
N LYS A 125 39.05 -24.45 12.77
CA LYS A 125 37.59 -24.45 12.69
C LYS A 125 37.07 -23.18 12.00
N ILE A 126 37.55 -22.02 12.45
CA ILE A 126 37.19 -20.72 11.86
C ILE A 126 37.51 -20.66 10.36
N ILE A 127 38.72 -21.10 9.96
CA ILE A 127 39.14 -21.15 8.56
C ILE A 127 38.24 -22.11 7.74
N THR A 128 37.87 -23.24 8.32
CA THR A 128 36.97 -24.21 7.67
C THR A 128 35.61 -23.62 7.40
N ASP A 129 35.03 -22.87 8.35
CA ASP A 129 33.76 -22.20 8.23
C ASP A 129 33.82 -21.08 7.18
N ILE A 130 34.89 -20.28 7.15
CA ILE A 130 35.14 -19.26 6.13
C ILE A 130 35.22 -19.90 4.73
N ASN A 131 35.97 -20.99 4.59
CA ASN A 131 36.10 -21.68 3.29
C ASN A 131 34.80 -22.33 2.84
N SER A 132 34.02 -22.89 3.75
CA SER A 132 32.73 -23.48 3.51
C SER A 132 31.72 -22.40 3.02
N PHE A 133 31.68 -21.27 3.71
CA PHE A 133 30.87 -20.12 3.30
C PHE A 133 31.32 -19.58 1.93
N SER A 134 32.61 -19.37 1.71
CA SER A 134 33.17 -18.84 0.47
C SER A 134 32.85 -19.74 -0.73
N SER A 135 32.98 -21.08 -0.58
CA SER A 135 32.68 -22.03 -1.64
C SER A 135 31.19 -22.16 -1.94
N GLY A 136 30.32 -21.94 -0.95
CA GLY A 136 28.86 -21.94 -1.08
C GLY A 136 28.23 -20.57 -1.42
N TYR A 137 29.06 -19.52 -1.49
CA TYR A 137 28.57 -18.15 -1.66
C TYR A 137 27.93 -17.94 -3.04
N ASN A 138 26.70 -17.43 -3.01
CA ASN A 138 26.00 -17.01 -4.21
C ASN A 138 25.52 -15.56 -4.07
N ARG A 139 25.91 -14.72 -5.03
CA ARG A 139 25.62 -13.28 -5.02
C ARG A 139 24.11 -12.96 -4.94
N ARG A 140 23.24 -13.89 -5.37
CA ARG A 140 21.78 -13.76 -5.24
C ARG A 140 21.29 -13.82 -3.80
N TYR A 141 22.10 -14.36 -2.89
CA TYR A 141 21.76 -14.52 -1.48
C TYR A 141 22.71 -13.74 -0.59
N PHE A 142 22.97 -12.48 -0.96
CA PHE A 142 23.89 -11.60 -0.22
C PHE A 142 23.54 -11.50 1.28
N SER A 143 22.28 -11.62 1.62
CA SER A 143 21.79 -11.66 3.00
C SER A 143 22.48 -12.71 3.89
N LYS A 144 22.96 -13.82 3.32
CA LYS A 144 23.73 -14.84 4.07
C LYS A 144 25.06 -14.31 4.61
N VAL A 145 25.59 -13.22 4.04
CA VAL A 145 26.81 -12.58 4.54
C VAL A 145 26.60 -12.00 5.93
N TYR A 146 25.46 -11.41 6.21
CA TYR A 146 25.15 -10.85 7.54
C TYR A 146 25.07 -11.93 8.60
N THR A 147 24.35 -13.03 8.31
CA THR A 147 24.29 -14.18 9.23
C THR A 147 25.68 -14.75 9.47
N PHE A 148 26.44 -14.99 8.42
CA PHE A 148 27.81 -15.52 8.53
C PHE A 148 28.73 -14.59 9.32
N LYS A 149 28.66 -13.27 9.11
CA LYS A 149 29.44 -12.29 9.90
C LYS A 149 29.11 -12.38 11.38
N ASN A 150 27.83 -12.48 11.72
CA ASN A 150 27.42 -12.60 13.13
C ASN A 150 27.88 -13.92 13.74
N ASP A 151 27.71 -15.04 13.03
CA ASP A 151 28.12 -16.36 13.48
C ASP A 151 29.66 -16.40 13.71
N LEU A 152 30.42 -15.82 12.78
CA LEU A 152 31.88 -15.75 12.89
C LEU A 152 32.32 -14.87 14.08
N SER A 153 31.69 -13.71 14.26
CA SER A 153 31.96 -12.83 15.39
C SER A 153 31.62 -13.51 16.72
N ALA A 154 30.48 -14.19 16.79
CA ALA A 154 30.08 -14.97 17.96
C ALA A 154 31.07 -16.06 18.29
N GLN A 155 31.50 -16.84 17.31
CA GLN A 155 32.48 -17.93 17.48
C GLN A 155 33.82 -17.41 17.97
N LEU A 156 34.32 -16.30 17.37
CA LEU A 156 35.60 -15.69 17.82
C LEU A 156 35.51 -15.18 19.25
N THR A 157 34.44 -14.46 19.59
CA THR A 157 34.23 -13.96 20.96
C THR A 157 34.11 -15.11 21.97
N GLN A 158 33.43 -16.19 21.61
CA GLN A 158 33.28 -17.37 22.46
C GLN A 158 34.64 -18.04 22.75
N VAL A 159 35.47 -18.22 21.72
CA VAL A 159 36.82 -18.81 21.88
C VAL A 159 37.67 -17.94 22.79
N LEU A 160 37.75 -16.64 22.53
CA LEU A 160 38.53 -15.69 23.33
C LEU A 160 38.03 -15.60 24.77
N SER A 161 36.72 -15.57 24.97
CA SER A 161 36.10 -15.54 26.30
C SER A 161 36.35 -16.82 27.08
N GLN A 162 36.25 -17.99 26.43
CA GLN A 162 36.55 -19.29 27.08
C GLN A 162 38.00 -19.38 27.46
N ASN A 163 38.91 -18.92 26.61
CA ASN A 163 40.34 -18.89 26.91
C ASN A 163 40.67 -17.93 28.06
N ALA A 164 40.05 -16.76 28.11
CA ALA A 164 40.18 -15.82 29.23
C ALA A 164 39.70 -16.43 30.55
N LEU A 165 38.50 -17.03 30.56
CA LEU A 165 37.98 -17.69 31.76
C LEU A 165 38.86 -18.87 32.21
N THR A 166 39.43 -19.64 31.26
CA THR A 166 40.31 -20.76 31.56
C THR A 166 41.68 -20.30 32.10
N SER A 167 42.28 -19.29 31.47
CA SER A 167 43.60 -18.76 31.88
C SER A 167 43.58 -18.07 33.25
N LEU A 168 42.44 -17.51 33.63
CA LEU A 168 42.23 -16.81 34.90
C LEU A 168 41.47 -17.64 35.94
N ALA A 169 41.27 -18.94 35.71
CA ALA A 169 40.38 -19.79 36.53
C ALA A 169 40.71 -19.76 38.03
N ASP A 170 42.01 -19.84 38.42
CA ASP A 170 42.41 -19.80 39.81
C ASP A 170 42.13 -18.43 40.46
N THR A 171 42.37 -17.35 39.71
CA THR A 171 42.11 -15.97 40.16
C THR A 171 40.64 -15.74 40.34
N ILE A 172 39.81 -16.16 39.35
CA ILE A 172 38.35 -16.09 39.38
C ILE A 172 37.81 -16.90 40.56
N SER A 173 38.26 -18.16 40.73
CA SER A 173 37.80 -19.01 41.84
C SER A 173 38.10 -18.40 43.22
N THR A 174 39.25 -17.74 43.35
CA THR A 174 39.60 -17.02 44.59
C THR A 174 38.66 -15.83 44.84
N ALA A 175 38.37 -15.05 43.83
CA ALA A 175 37.48 -13.90 43.93
C ALA A 175 36.00 -14.31 44.14
N GLU A 176 35.54 -15.38 43.49
CA GLU A 176 34.20 -15.96 43.75
C GLU A 176 34.10 -16.43 45.23
N ALA A 177 35.14 -17.08 45.78
CA ALA A 177 35.16 -17.48 47.16
C ALA A 177 35.15 -16.27 48.15
N ASN A 178 35.69 -15.14 47.74
CA ASN A 178 35.69 -13.88 48.50
C ASN A 178 34.39 -13.03 48.27
N ASN A 179 33.48 -13.47 47.40
CA ASN A 179 32.26 -12.73 46.98
C ASN A 179 32.60 -11.36 46.37
N THR A 180 33.67 -11.26 45.58
CA THR A 180 34.06 -10.05 44.86
C THR A 180 33.85 -10.18 43.36
N PHE A 181 33.63 -11.39 42.87
CA PHE A 181 33.41 -11.68 41.46
C PHE A 181 32.21 -12.63 41.25
N TYR A 182 31.34 -12.31 40.31
CA TYR A 182 30.13 -13.07 40.02
C TYR A 182 30.00 -13.32 38.52
N THR A 183 29.73 -14.57 38.14
CA THR A 183 29.44 -14.94 36.76
C THR A 183 27.97 -15.25 36.59
N TYR A 184 27.37 -14.76 35.49
CA TYR A 184 25.94 -14.88 35.24
C TYR A 184 25.65 -15.64 33.95
N LYS A 185 24.67 -16.53 34.02
CA LYS A 185 24.21 -17.38 32.95
C LYS A 185 22.77 -17.04 32.60
N PRO A 186 22.32 -17.28 31.36
CA PRO A 186 20.93 -16.99 30.97
C PRO A 186 19.99 -17.99 31.66
N THR A 187 18.78 -17.53 31.99
CA THR A 187 17.71 -18.35 32.61
C THR A 187 17.08 -19.33 31.65
N ALA A 188 17.16 -19.07 30.35
CA ALA A 188 16.67 -19.91 29.26
C ALA A 188 17.63 -19.82 28.06
N PRO A 189 17.63 -20.81 27.15
CA PRO A 189 18.36 -20.67 25.91
C PRO A 189 17.70 -19.59 25.05
N GLY A 190 18.49 -18.82 24.29
CA GLY A 190 17.98 -17.72 23.49
C GLY A 190 19.06 -16.98 22.71
N ILE A 191 18.74 -15.79 22.27
CA ILE A 191 19.67 -14.88 21.59
C ILE A 191 19.89 -13.68 22.50
N VAL A 192 21.17 -13.38 22.78
CA VAL A 192 21.57 -12.22 23.58
C VAL A 192 21.60 -10.99 22.69
N TYR A 193 20.97 -9.91 23.16
CA TYR A 193 20.97 -8.62 22.50
C TYR A 193 21.23 -7.48 23.50
N TYR A 194 22.14 -6.58 23.17
CA TYR A 194 22.59 -5.52 24.10
C TYR A 194 21.90 -4.16 23.83
N GLY A 195 20.79 -4.15 23.11
CA GLY A 195 19.98 -2.94 22.90
C GLY A 195 18.64 -3.03 23.62
N ILE A 196 18.24 -1.97 24.30
CA ILE A 196 16.92 -1.83 24.91
C ILE A 196 16.21 -0.59 24.36
N ASP A 197 14.92 -0.71 24.11
CA ASP A 197 14.14 0.31 23.41
C ASP A 197 12.79 0.65 24.07
N GLY A 198 12.47 -0.03 25.20
CA GLY A 198 11.22 0.15 25.92
C GLY A 198 10.00 -0.54 25.29
N TYR A 199 10.24 -1.42 24.29
CA TYR A 199 9.19 -2.23 23.65
C TYR A 199 9.25 -3.71 24.03
N GLU A 200 10.05 -4.08 25.00
CA GLU A 200 10.31 -5.46 25.39
C GLU A 200 9.06 -6.19 25.87
N ASP A 201 8.18 -5.49 26.56
CA ASP A 201 6.91 -6.03 27.07
C ASP A 201 5.74 -5.87 26.08
N VAL A 202 5.98 -5.31 24.88
CA VAL A 202 4.94 -5.09 23.88
C VAL A 202 4.63 -6.40 23.15
N THR A 203 3.37 -6.78 23.18
CA THR A 203 2.84 -7.95 22.48
C THR A 203 1.90 -7.56 21.34
N THR A 204 1.54 -8.53 20.50
CA THR A 204 0.54 -8.30 19.44
C THR A 204 -0.85 -7.92 19.97
N ASP A 205 -1.13 -8.13 21.26
CA ASP A 205 -2.41 -7.79 21.89
C ASP A 205 -2.33 -6.47 22.66
N SER A 206 -1.18 -6.19 23.29
CA SER A 206 -0.97 -5.01 24.15
C SER A 206 -0.48 -3.76 23.43
N PHE A 207 0.03 -3.86 22.17
CA PHE A 207 0.55 -2.70 21.45
C PHE A 207 -0.48 -1.57 21.33
N THR A 208 -0.02 -0.32 21.25
CA THR A 208 -0.85 0.86 21.05
C THR A 208 -0.54 1.54 19.72
N LEU A 209 -1.50 2.34 19.22
CA LEU A 209 -1.28 3.13 18.01
C LEU A 209 -0.16 4.17 18.19
N ASP A 210 -0.01 4.72 19.39
CA ASP A 210 1.06 5.66 19.70
C ASP A 210 2.44 4.99 19.63
N GLN A 211 2.56 3.77 20.13
CA GLN A 211 3.79 2.98 20.01
C GLN A 211 4.11 2.65 18.55
N TYR A 212 3.10 2.25 17.77
CA TYR A 212 3.26 1.98 16.35
C TYR A 212 3.67 3.22 15.54
N ASN A 213 3.07 4.36 15.84
CA ASN A 213 3.29 5.63 15.12
C ASN A 213 4.46 6.44 15.68
N ASN A 214 5.18 5.92 16.69
CA ASN A 214 6.31 6.63 17.30
C ASN A 214 7.37 6.96 16.24
N THR A 215 7.66 8.26 16.10
CA THR A 215 8.71 8.80 15.22
C THR A 215 10.01 9.08 15.96
N ASN A 216 9.98 9.10 17.30
CA ASN A 216 11.11 9.39 18.18
C ASN A 216 11.59 8.08 18.83
N TYR A 217 11.66 6.99 18.05
CA TYR A 217 12.20 5.73 18.52
C TYR A 217 13.71 5.86 18.74
N GLU A 218 14.14 5.49 19.92
CA GLU A 218 15.56 5.46 20.31
C GLU A 218 15.87 4.11 20.98
N GLU A 219 17.02 3.57 20.69
CA GLU A 219 17.57 2.37 21.33
C GLU A 219 18.79 2.75 22.16
N THR A 220 18.88 2.24 23.36
CA THR A 220 20.05 2.40 24.24
C THR A 220 20.97 1.19 24.07
N ASP A 221 22.20 1.43 23.63
CA ASP A 221 23.25 0.42 23.54
C ASP A 221 23.91 0.22 24.92
N LEU A 222 23.81 -0.99 25.44
CA LEU A 222 24.37 -1.38 26.78
C LEU A 222 25.82 -1.77 26.71
N THR A 223 26.44 -2.02 25.55
CA THR A 223 27.84 -2.47 25.41
C THR A 223 28.85 -1.41 25.81
N ASN A 224 28.45 -0.15 25.85
CA ASN A 224 29.30 0.98 26.22
C ASN A 224 29.52 1.09 27.76
N ASN A 225 28.81 0.31 28.55
CA ASN A 225 28.91 0.36 30.01
C ASN A 225 30.07 -0.51 30.49
N SER A 226 31.08 0.10 31.06
CA SER A 226 32.17 -0.62 31.75
C SER A 226 31.89 -0.89 33.24
N THR A 227 30.90 -0.19 33.80
CA THR A 227 30.43 -0.35 35.17
C THR A 227 28.91 -0.38 35.17
N ILE A 228 28.35 -1.09 36.13
CA ILE A 228 26.92 -1.27 36.28
C ILE A 228 26.50 -1.12 37.73
N ASN A 229 25.28 -0.62 37.98
CA ASN A 229 24.66 -0.64 39.31
C ASN A 229 23.66 -1.80 39.40
N GLN A 230 23.40 -2.22 40.61
CA GLN A 230 22.32 -3.19 40.85
C GLN A 230 21.01 -2.69 40.27
N LEU A 231 20.25 -3.57 39.59
CA LEU A 231 19.01 -3.30 38.89
C LEU A 231 19.14 -2.49 37.56
N ASP A 232 20.34 -2.15 37.13
CA ASP A 232 20.53 -1.64 35.78
C ASP A 232 20.36 -2.79 34.75
N PRO A 233 19.87 -2.52 33.55
CA PRO A 233 19.73 -3.51 32.49
C PRO A 233 21.12 -3.92 31.97
N VAL A 234 21.33 -5.22 31.78
CA VAL A 234 22.61 -5.79 31.29
C VAL A 234 22.47 -6.23 29.82
N TYR A 235 21.45 -6.99 29.54
CA TYR A 235 21.15 -7.46 28.18
C TYR A 235 19.66 -7.84 28.05
N LYS A 236 19.24 -8.02 26.83
CA LYS A 236 17.92 -8.55 26.48
C LYS A 236 18.10 -9.99 25.97
N LEU A 237 17.29 -10.92 26.47
CA LEU A 237 17.23 -12.30 26.02
C LEU A 237 16.02 -12.51 25.16
N ILE A 238 16.22 -12.92 23.92
CA ILE A 238 15.15 -13.28 22.98
C ILE A 238 15.02 -14.80 23.00
N THR A 239 13.91 -15.30 23.52
CA THR A 239 13.74 -16.73 23.85
C THR A 239 13.09 -17.52 22.72
N SER A 240 12.54 -16.86 21.71
CA SER A 240 11.83 -17.51 20.60
C SER A 240 12.34 -17.06 19.24
N GLU A 241 12.50 -18.01 18.31
CA GLU A 241 12.75 -17.70 16.90
C GLU A 241 11.44 -17.34 16.14
N ASN A 242 10.28 -17.54 16.78
CA ASN A 242 9.01 -17.05 16.26
C ASN A 242 8.82 -15.59 16.66
N TRP A 243 8.49 -14.78 15.69
CA TRP A 243 8.27 -13.35 15.88
C TRP A 243 7.18 -12.84 14.94
N ASN A 244 6.71 -11.64 15.15
CA ASN A 244 5.62 -11.08 14.39
C ASN A 244 5.99 -9.71 13.82
N ILE A 245 5.37 -9.34 12.70
CA ILE A 245 5.42 -7.98 12.17
C ILE A 245 3.98 -7.47 12.09
N LEU A 246 3.71 -6.35 12.72
CA LEU A 246 2.43 -5.65 12.60
C LEU A 246 2.54 -4.57 11.52
N ILE A 247 1.63 -4.60 10.55
CA ILE A 247 1.56 -3.65 9.44
C ILE A 247 0.17 -3.03 9.43
N ASN A 248 0.08 -1.71 9.51
CA ASN A 248 -1.17 -0.98 9.31
C ASN A 248 -1.49 -0.91 7.82
N VAL A 249 -2.66 -1.36 7.41
CA VAL A 249 -3.10 -1.39 6.02
C VAL A 249 -4.44 -0.68 5.84
N PRO A 250 -4.69 -0.05 4.67
CA PRO A 250 -5.98 0.52 4.34
C PRO A 250 -7.09 -0.53 4.24
N ASP A 251 -8.33 -0.10 4.45
CA ASP A 251 -9.53 -0.96 4.41
C ASP A 251 -9.68 -1.78 3.13
N ASN A 252 -9.35 -1.20 1.97
CA ASN A 252 -9.42 -1.88 0.68
C ASN A 252 -8.42 -3.04 0.60
N VAL A 253 -7.21 -2.87 1.14
CA VAL A 253 -6.19 -3.92 1.20
C VAL A 253 -6.61 -5.01 2.18
N ALA A 254 -7.10 -4.63 3.37
CA ALA A 254 -7.62 -5.58 4.35
C ALA A 254 -8.74 -6.46 3.75
N LYS A 255 -9.70 -5.84 3.04
CA LYS A 255 -10.79 -6.57 2.36
C LYS A 255 -10.29 -7.50 1.27
N SER A 256 -9.28 -7.11 0.49
CA SER A 256 -8.70 -7.95 -0.58
C SER A 256 -7.94 -9.18 -0.06
N LEU A 257 -7.58 -9.15 1.23
CA LEU A 257 -6.85 -10.22 1.90
C LEU A 257 -7.74 -11.11 2.78
N ASN A 258 -9.03 -10.80 2.94
CA ASN A 258 -9.92 -11.48 3.86
C ASN A 258 -10.02 -13.00 3.63
N ASP A 259 -9.96 -13.44 2.37
CA ASP A 259 -10.07 -14.84 1.97
C ASP A 259 -8.71 -15.54 1.81
N LYS A 260 -7.62 -14.84 2.19
CA LYS A 260 -6.25 -15.36 2.09
C LYS A 260 -5.69 -15.63 3.48
N SER A 261 -4.84 -16.66 3.59
CA SER A 261 -4.15 -17.01 4.85
C SER A 261 -2.64 -16.85 4.78
N VAL A 262 -2.10 -16.68 3.57
CA VAL A 262 -0.66 -16.49 3.32
C VAL A 262 -0.45 -15.33 2.36
N ILE A 263 0.66 -14.64 2.53
CA ILE A 263 1.07 -13.52 1.69
C ILE A 263 2.57 -13.58 1.44
N LYS A 264 2.95 -13.20 0.24
CA LYS A 264 4.36 -12.99 -0.11
C LYS A 264 4.74 -11.57 0.26
N ILE A 265 5.85 -11.41 1.01
CA ILE A 265 6.37 -10.13 1.46
C ILE A 265 7.81 -9.95 0.99
N ARG A 266 8.24 -8.71 0.86
CA ARG A 266 9.62 -8.31 0.62
C ARG A 266 10.05 -7.28 1.68
N PHE A 267 11.17 -7.52 2.34
CA PHE A 267 11.83 -6.54 3.18
C PHE A 267 12.56 -5.54 2.29
N CYS A 268 12.25 -4.25 2.45
CA CYS A 268 12.80 -3.22 1.56
C CYS A 268 14.28 -2.94 1.81
N ASP A 269 14.77 -3.21 3.03
CA ASP A 269 16.14 -2.87 3.44
C ASP A 269 17.19 -3.81 2.84
N ASP A 270 16.83 -5.08 2.58
CA ASP A 270 17.77 -6.09 2.07
C ASP A 270 17.20 -6.97 0.93
N ASP A 271 16.07 -6.58 0.36
CA ASP A 271 15.35 -7.28 -0.73
C ASP A 271 14.99 -8.75 -0.41
N TYR A 272 15.03 -9.13 0.87
CA TYR A 272 14.66 -10.48 1.26
C TYR A 272 13.16 -10.71 1.04
N THR A 273 12.86 -11.75 0.28
CA THR A 273 11.48 -12.11 -0.05
C THR A 273 11.12 -13.46 0.55
N THR A 274 9.98 -13.53 1.21
CA THR A 274 9.46 -14.76 1.82
C THR A 274 7.93 -14.81 1.75
N THR A 275 7.36 -16.00 1.94
CA THR A 275 5.90 -16.18 2.07
C THR A 275 5.59 -16.52 3.51
N VAL A 276 4.66 -15.79 4.12
CA VAL A 276 4.30 -15.92 5.52
C VAL A 276 2.81 -16.08 5.70
N SER A 277 2.41 -16.75 6.77
CA SER A 277 1.01 -16.73 7.21
C SER A 277 0.72 -15.41 7.91
N PHE A 278 -0.52 -14.96 7.81
CA PHE A 278 -0.95 -13.73 8.46
C PHE A 278 -2.35 -13.87 9.06
N SER A 279 -2.69 -12.95 9.92
CA SER A 279 -4.05 -12.72 10.40
C SER A 279 -4.38 -11.23 10.39
N LEU A 280 -5.65 -10.90 10.19
CA LEU A 280 -6.17 -9.54 10.28
C LEU A 280 -6.55 -9.23 11.72
N LEU A 281 -6.07 -8.11 12.25
CA LEU A 281 -6.44 -7.57 13.55
C LEU A 281 -7.09 -6.20 13.33
N LYS A 282 -8.13 -5.90 14.08
CA LYS A 282 -8.69 -4.56 14.16
C LYS A 282 -8.31 -3.95 15.50
N LYS A 283 -7.61 -2.83 15.47
CA LYS A 283 -7.24 -2.04 16.65
C LYS A 283 -7.79 -0.64 16.48
N ASP A 284 -8.67 -0.24 17.36
CA ASP A 284 -9.46 0.99 17.22
C ASP A 284 -10.15 1.01 15.84
N ASP A 285 -9.94 2.01 15.00
CA ASP A 285 -10.50 2.08 13.65
C ASP A 285 -9.53 1.68 12.54
N ALA A 286 -8.37 1.11 12.89
CA ALA A 286 -7.34 0.71 11.93
C ALA A 286 -7.25 -0.82 11.77
N PHE A 287 -6.97 -1.26 10.54
CA PHE A 287 -6.68 -2.66 10.25
C PHE A 287 -5.18 -2.93 10.26
N PHE A 288 -4.79 -3.99 10.94
CA PHE A 288 -3.42 -4.47 10.99
C PHE A 288 -3.31 -5.89 10.44
N LEU A 289 -2.27 -6.11 9.62
CA LEU A 289 -1.81 -7.45 9.29
C LEU A 289 -0.79 -7.87 10.35
N LYS A 290 -1.06 -8.95 11.05
CA LYS A 290 -0.08 -9.65 11.89
C LYS A 290 0.57 -10.72 11.02
N LEU A 291 1.80 -10.49 10.58
CA LEU A 291 2.60 -11.44 9.83
C LEU A 291 3.34 -12.36 10.79
N ASN A 292 3.22 -13.68 10.62
CA ASN A 292 3.85 -14.65 11.49
C ASN A 292 5.17 -15.13 10.88
N MET A 293 6.28 -14.74 11.48
CA MET A 293 7.63 -15.12 11.09
C MET A 293 8.13 -16.30 11.94
N LYS A 294 8.85 -17.23 11.32
CA LYS A 294 9.38 -18.45 12.01
C LYS A 294 10.89 -18.59 11.92
N ASN A 295 11.56 -17.67 11.24
CA ASN A 295 13.01 -17.70 11.01
C ASN A 295 13.53 -16.30 10.69
N SER A 296 14.81 -16.20 10.42
CA SER A 296 15.50 -14.97 9.99
C SER A 296 15.49 -13.83 11.01
N LEU A 297 15.13 -14.08 12.27
CA LEU A 297 15.10 -13.08 13.34
C LEU A 297 16.43 -12.34 13.49
N ILE A 298 17.52 -13.07 13.41
CA ILE A 298 18.89 -12.55 13.62
C ILE A 298 19.28 -11.46 12.60
N ARG A 299 18.62 -11.43 11.44
CA ARG A 299 18.86 -10.40 10.39
C ARG A 299 18.29 -9.04 10.77
N TYR A 300 17.24 -9.04 11.59
CA TYR A 300 16.46 -7.86 11.98
C TYR A 300 16.47 -7.68 13.51
N ILE A 301 17.49 -8.26 14.17
CA ILE A 301 17.55 -8.27 15.64
C ILE A 301 17.70 -6.87 16.21
N ASN A 302 18.38 -5.98 15.50
CA ASN A 302 18.60 -4.59 15.84
C ASN A 302 17.49 -3.65 15.31
N GLU A 303 16.45 -4.21 14.69
CA GLU A 303 15.37 -3.42 14.15
C GLU A 303 14.10 -3.57 15.00
N ARG A 304 13.44 -2.47 15.34
CA ARG A 304 12.07 -2.47 15.89
C ARG A 304 11.06 -2.16 14.80
N PHE A 305 11.46 -1.36 13.84
CA PHE A 305 10.63 -0.99 12.69
C PHE A 305 11.37 -1.31 11.39
N THR A 306 10.65 -1.79 10.40
CA THR A 306 11.17 -2.10 9.06
C THR A 306 10.14 -1.78 8.00
N ASN A 307 10.56 -1.58 6.75
CA ASN A 307 9.65 -1.34 5.64
C ASN A 307 9.39 -2.66 4.90
N ILE A 308 8.12 -3.04 4.82
CA ILE A 308 7.66 -4.28 4.20
C ILE A 308 6.81 -3.96 2.98
N GLU A 309 7.19 -4.50 1.84
CA GLU A 309 6.33 -4.53 0.66
C GLU A 309 5.46 -5.79 0.67
N LEU A 310 4.15 -5.59 0.60
CA LEU A 310 3.20 -6.68 0.35
C LEU A 310 3.19 -6.98 -1.14
N VAL A 311 3.67 -8.16 -1.55
CA VAL A 311 3.63 -8.60 -2.95
C VAL A 311 2.22 -9.12 -3.25
N LEU A 312 1.31 -8.17 -3.43
CA LEU A 312 -0.04 -8.44 -3.89
C LEU A 312 0.03 -8.79 -5.37
N GLY A 313 -0.72 -9.80 -5.81
CA GLY A 313 -0.81 -10.10 -7.25
C GLY A 313 -1.23 -8.83 -7.99
N ALA A 314 -0.62 -8.54 -9.12
CA ALA A 314 -1.04 -7.41 -9.94
C ALA A 314 -2.47 -7.69 -10.42
N ASP A 315 -3.42 -6.85 -10.02
CA ASP A 315 -4.76 -6.90 -10.57
C ASP A 315 -4.67 -6.60 -12.08
N THR A 316 -4.98 -7.61 -12.87
CA THR A 316 -5.03 -7.47 -14.33
C THR A 316 -6.44 -7.07 -14.74
N GLY A 317 -6.57 -5.99 -15.45
CA GLY A 317 -7.85 -5.48 -15.89
C GLY A 317 -7.70 -4.51 -17.06
N LEU A 318 -8.71 -3.68 -17.27
CA LEU A 318 -8.67 -2.61 -18.25
C LEU A 318 -8.06 -1.37 -17.59
N LYS A 319 -7.02 -0.83 -18.20
CA LYS A 319 -6.31 0.36 -17.73
C LYS A 319 -6.92 1.61 -18.34
N ILE A 320 -7.32 2.55 -17.50
CA ILE A 320 -7.91 3.84 -17.91
C ILE A 320 -7.27 5.01 -17.14
N PRO A 321 -7.17 6.20 -17.71
CA PRO A 321 -6.72 7.41 -17.00
C PRO A 321 -7.70 7.83 -15.92
N ASN A 322 -7.21 8.32 -14.80
CA ASN A 322 -8.06 8.83 -13.71
C ASN A 322 -8.92 10.02 -14.14
N SER A 323 -8.44 10.83 -15.09
CA SER A 323 -9.18 11.96 -15.66
C SER A 323 -10.46 11.54 -16.41
N ALA A 324 -10.50 10.32 -16.96
CA ALA A 324 -11.65 9.80 -17.68
C ALA A 324 -12.82 9.43 -16.75
N ILE A 325 -12.54 9.23 -15.45
CA ILE A 325 -13.54 8.75 -14.49
C ILE A 325 -14.45 9.88 -14.06
N THR A 326 -15.76 9.61 -14.14
CA THR A 326 -16.81 10.54 -13.71
C THR A 326 -17.91 9.80 -12.94
N LYS A 327 -18.83 10.58 -12.34
CA LYS A 327 -20.02 10.04 -11.68
C LYS A 327 -21.26 10.63 -12.32
N LYS A 328 -22.23 9.78 -12.66
CA LYS A 328 -23.54 10.18 -13.20
C LYS A 328 -24.64 9.66 -12.28
N GLU A 329 -25.68 10.48 -12.06
CA GLU A 329 -26.86 10.11 -11.29
C GLU A 329 -27.90 9.43 -12.19
N PHE A 330 -28.56 8.40 -11.66
CA PHE A 330 -29.57 7.61 -12.36
C PHE A 330 -30.78 7.42 -11.47
N PHE A 331 -31.93 7.26 -12.12
CA PHE A 331 -33.15 6.76 -11.45
C PHE A 331 -32.98 5.26 -11.21
N THR A 332 -33.29 4.80 -10.00
CA THR A 332 -33.35 3.37 -9.67
C THR A 332 -34.80 2.93 -9.75
N ILE A 333 -35.10 2.04 -10.69
CA ILE A 333 -36.46 1.56 -10.95
C ILE A 333 -36.51 0.07 -10.58
N PRO A 334 -37.48 -0.36 -9.73
CA PRO A 334 -37.64 -1.76 -9.41
C PRO A 334 -37.87 -2.62 -10.67
N LYS A 335 -37.16 -3.75 -10.75
CA LYS A 335 -37.20 -4.65 -11.92
C LYS A 335 -38.59 -5.16 -12.27
N ASP A 336 -39.45 -5.30 -11.30
CA ASP A 336 -40.82 -5.80 -11.49
C ASP A 336 -41.78 -4.78 -12.15
N TYR A 337 -41.33 -3.55 -12.43
CA TYR A 337 -42.04 -2.58 -13.26
C TYR A 337 -41.70 -2.65 -14.75
N PHE A 338 -40.70 -3.49 -15.11
CA PHE A 338 -40.32 -3.69 -16.50
C PHE A 338 -41.05 -4.89 -17.10
N THR A 339 -41.38 -4.78 -18.40
CA THR A 339 -41.90 -5.88 -19.22
C THR A 339 -40.94 -6.23 -20.32
N ALA A 340 -40.87 -7.50 -20.70
CA ALA A 340 -40.18 -7.90 -21.93
C ALA A 340 -40.94 -7.31 -23.13
N SER A 341 -40.25 -6.63 -24.03
CA SER A 341 -40.83 -6.05 -25.23
C SER A 341 -40.82 -7.06 -26.39
N GLY A 342 -41.89 -7.87 -26.51
CA GLY A 342 -42.05 -8.77 -27.65
C GLY A 342 -40.90 -9.76 -27.86
N ASP A 343 -40.42 -9.87 -29.11
CA ASP A 343 -39.28 -10.75 -29.50
C ASP A 343 -37.88 -10.14 -29.24
N SER A 344 -37.81 -8.95 -28.64
CA SER A 344 -36.52 -8.29 -28.30
C SER A 344 -36.18 -8.43 -26.83
N ASP A 345 -34.86 -8.50 -26.52
CA ASP A 345 -34.34 -8.47 -25.15
C ASP A 345 -34.51 -7.09 -24.47
N ASP A 346 -35.24 -6.16 -25.12
CA ASP A 346 -35.46 -4.80 -24.63
C ASP A 346 -36.52 -4.79 -23.53
N SER A 347 -36.17 -4.25 -22.39
CA SER A 347 -37.09 -4.04 -21.27
C SER A 347 -37.83 -2.73 -21.43
N SER A 348 -39.17 -2.76 -21.30
CA SER A 348 -40.04 -1.58 -21.46
C SER A 348 -40.73 -1.21 -20.16
N LEU A 349 -41.04 0.07 -20.01
CA LEU A 349 -41.81 0.65 -18.91
C LEU A 349 -43.14 1.26 -19.40
N MET A 350 -44.16 1.19 -18.57
CA MET A 350 -45.46 1.81 -18.80
C MET A 350 -45.56 3.10 -17.99
N ILE A 351 -45.51 4.25 -18.67
CA ILE A 351 -45.66 5.58 -18.06
C ILE A 351 -47.12 6.00 -18.15
N LYS A 352 -47.71 6.39 -17.02
CA LYS A 352 -49.07 6.89 -16.92
C LYS A 352 -49.05 8.42 -16.95
N ASP A 353 -49.76 8.99 -17.94
CA ASP A 353 -49.98 10.44 -18.01
C ASP A 353 -50.90 10.88 -16.87
N LYS A 354 -50.46 11.93 -16.13
CA LYS A 354 -51.17 12.43 -14.94
C LYS A 354 -52.50 13.10 -15.27
N SER A 355 -52.65 13.66 -16.49
CA SER A 355 -53.82 14.47 -16.89
C SER A 355 -54.87 13.65 -17.62
N SER A 356 -54.46 12.80 -18.55
CA SER A 356 -55.32 11.96 -19.36
C SER A 356 -55.54 10.56 -18.82
N GLY A 357 -54.65 10.08 -17.93
CA GLY A 357 -54.67 8.71 -17.44
C GLY A 357 -54.21 7.67 -18.48
N SER A 358 -53.82 8.11 -19.69
CA SER A 358 -53.31 7.22 -20.74
C SER A 358 -51.96 6.65 -20.38
N VAL A 359 -51.68 5.44 -20.88
CA VAL A 359 -50.40 4.75 -20.65
C VAL A 359 -49.58 4.75 -21.93
N THR A 360 -48.36 5.21 -21.85
CA THR A 360 -47.37 5.18 -22.94
C THR A 360 -46.27 4.18 -22.59
N ILE A 361 -45.88 3.34 -23.55
CA ILE A 361 -44.77 2.38 -23.39
C ILE A 361 -43.49 3.04 -23.88
N VAL A 362 -42.44 2.99 -23.07
CA VAL A 362 -41.10 3.46 -23.40
C VAL A 362 -40.08 2.36 -23.10
N SER A 363 -39.00 2.31 -23.85
CA SER A 363 -37.90 1.38 -23.66
C SER A 363 -36.61 2.18 -23.30
N PRO A 364 -36.40 2.49 -22.02
CA PRO A 364 -35.26 3.28 -21.62
C PRO A 364 -33.99 2.44 -21.70
N THR A 365 -32.87 3.12 -21.94
CA THR A 365 -31.54 2.47 -21.88
C THR A 365 -31.21 2.09 -20.44
N ILE A 366 -30.83 0.82 -20.22
CA ILE A 366 -30.36 0.32 -18.92
C ILE A 366 -28.84 0.50 -18.85
N PHE A 367 -28.37 1.28 -17.88
CA PHE A 367 -26.94 1.58 -17.69
C PHE A 367 -26.27 0.68 -16.65
N SER A 368 -27.07 0.07 -15.77
CA SER A 368 -26.62 -0.89 -14.76
C SER A 368 -27.80 -1.63 -14.16
N GLN A 369 -27.50 -2.66 -13.37
CA GLN A 369 -28.50 -3.35 -12.54
C GLN A 369 -27.86 -3.89 -11.26
N ASN A 370 -28.66 -4.01 -10.23
CA ASN A 370 -28.39 -4.83 -9.03
C ASN A 370 -29.48 -5.90 -8.88
N ASP A 371 -29.60 -6.54 -7.74
CA ASP A 371 -30.57 -7.63 -7.53
C ASP A 371 -32.03 -7.15 -7.71
N ASP A 372 -32.35 -5.94 -7.26
CA ASP A 372 -33.72 -5.42 -7.17
C ASP A 372 -34.06 -4.35 -8.22
N PHE A 373 -33.07 -3.60 -8.72
CA PHE A 373 -33.27 -2.39 -9.50
C PHE A 373 -32.50 -2.37 -10.82
N TYR A 374 -33.09 -1.69 -11.83
CA TYR A 374 -32.39 -1.18 -13.01
C TYR A 374 -32.05 0.30 -12.84
N PHE A 375 -30.93 0.72 -13.40
CA PHE A 375 -30.44 2.09 -13.42
C PHE A 375 -30.70 2.67 -14.81
N VAL A 376 -31.52 3.71 -14.88
CA VAL A 376 -31.93 4.39 -16.12
C VAL A 376 -31.72 5.91 -15.97
N ASP A 377 -31.49 6.57 -17.07
CA ASP A 377 -31.31 8.03 -17.08
C ASP A 377 -32.62 8.81 -17.33
N ASP A 378 -32.47 10.12 -17.51
CA ASP A 378 -33.58 11.06 -17.73
C ASP A 378 -33.92 11.28 -19.20
N GLU A 379 -33.43 10.44 -20.14
CA GLU A 379 -33.74 10.58 -21.57
C GLU A 379 -35.22 10.35 -21.85
N TYR A 380 -35.77 9.27 -21.28
CA TYR A 380 -37.21 8.88 -21.49
C TYR A 380 -38.05 9.09 -20.24
N LEU A 381 -37.44 9.32 -19.07
CA LEU A 381 -38.10 9.44 -17.78
C LEU A 381 -37.81 10.81 -17.17
N LYS A 382 -38.79 11.38 -16.50
CA LYS A 382 -38.63 12.63 -15.75
C LYS A 382 -38.93 12.40 -14.27
N ASP A 383 -38.28 13.21 -13.44
CA ASP A 383 -38.60 13.24 -12.02
C ASP A 383 -40.09 13.49 -11.80
N GLY A 384 -40.72 12.60 -11.05
CA GLY A 384 -42.13 12.66 -10.74
C GLY A 384 -43.06 11.94 -11.74
N ASP A 385 -42.56 11.32 -12.80
CA ASP A 385 -43.37 10.45 -13.65
C ASP A 385 -43.94 9.27 -12.86
N ILE A 386 -45.09 8.78 -13.27
CA ILE A 386 -45.74 7.63 -12.63
C ILE A 386 -45.65 6.45 -13.59
N ILE A 387 -44.94 5.41 -13.17
CA ILE A 387 -44.89 4.14 -13.89
C ILE A 387 -45.87 3.14 -13.28
N VAL A 388 -46.41 2.28 -14.09
CA VAL A 388 -47.40 1.27 -13.71
C VAL A 388 -46.75 -0.09 -13.79
N LYS A 389 -46.97 -0.91 -12.75
CA LYS A 389 -46.49 -2.29 -12.73
C LYS A 389 -47.32 -3.13 -13.70
N PRO A 390 -46.72 -3.96 -14.55
CA PRO A 390 -47.42 -4.90 -15.43
C PRO A 390 -48.44 -5.72 -14.66
N ASP A 391 -49.60 -5.95 -15.26
CA ASP A 391 -50.69 -6.78 -14.73
C ASP A 391 -51.14 -6.40 -13.28
N SER A 392 -50.89 -5.16 -12.88
CA SER A 392 -51.20 -4.65 -11.55
C SER A 392 -51.67 -3.19 -11.60
N SER A 393 -52.40 -2.76 -10.56
CA SER A 393 -52.74 -1.34 -10.36
C SER A 393 -51.66 -0.58 -9.57
N SER A 394 -50.57 -1.27 -9.16
CA SER A 394 -49.49 -0.67 -8.42
C SER A 394 -48.71 0.34 -9.26
N THR A 395 -48.33 1.45 -8.64
CA THR A 395 -47.60 2.53 -9.32
C THR A 395 -46.32 2.85 -8.54
N TYR A 396 -45.29 3.27 -9.27
CA TYR A 396 -44.07 3.80 -8.70
C TYR A 396 -43.78 5.19 -9.24
N ARG A 397 -43.35 6.11 -8.39
CA ARG A 397 -42.97 7.47 -8.77
C ARG A 397 -41.50 7.55 -9.08
N VAL A 398 -41.17 7.89 -10.33
CA VAL A 398 -39.77 8.09 -10.76
C VAL A 398 -39.13 9.22 -9.95
N GLY A 399 -37.87 9.02 -9.55
CA GLY A 399 -37.11 9.99 -8.75
C GLY A 399 -37.32 9.88 -7.27
N THR A 400 -38.11 8.90 -6.76
CA THR A 400 -38.20 8.58 -5.34
C THR A 400 -36.83 8.11 -4.83
N ASP A 401 -36.18 7.23 -5.61
CA ASP A 401 -34.86 6.73 -5.35
C ASP A 401 -33.93 7.05 -6.52
N LYS A 402 -32.74 7.57 -6.21
CA LYS A 402 -31.66 7.87 -7.15
C LYS A 402 -30.35 7.39 -6.59
N ASP A 403 -29.46 6.95 -7.47
CA ASP A 403 -28.11 6.56 -7.08
C ASP A 403 -27.08 7.00 -8.12
N LYS A 404 -25.82 7.07 -7.71
CA LYS A 404 -24.71 7.52 -8.55
C LYS A 404 -23.82 6.36 -8.94
N LEU A 405 -23.69 6.14 -10.24
CA LEU A 405 -22.71 5.19 -10.76
C LEU A 405 -21.39 5.90 -11.08
N THR A 406 -20.30 5.22 -10.78
CA THR A 406 -18.96 5.60 -11.23
C THR A 406 -18.73 4.98 -12.61
N GLY A 407 -18.27 5.77 -13.56
CA GLY A 407 -18.08 5.30 -14.93
C GLY A 407 -17.21 6.22 -15.77
N VAL A 408 -17.22 5.96 -17.07
CA VAL A 408 -16.53 6.74 -18.10
C VAL A 408 -17.49 6.97 -19.27
N TYR A 409 -17.22 7.96 -20.12
CA TYR A 409 -17.91 8.11 -21.38
C TYR A 409 -17.19 7.36 -22.49
N ASN A 410 -17.82 6.30 -23.00
CA ASN A 410 -17.36 5.57 -24.18
C ASN A 410 -17.80 6.34 -25.43
N ILE A 411 -16.88 6.54 -26.38
CA ILE A 411 -17.13 7.21 -27.65
C ILE A 411 -17.47 6.14 -28.69
N ASN A 412 -18.76 5.91 -28.89
CA ASN A 412 -19.27 4.93 -29.82
C ASN A 412 -19.96 5.61 -31.01
N LYS A 413 -19.51 5.32 -32.25
CA LYS A 413 -20.06 5.88 -33.49
C LYS A 413 -20.19 7.41 -33.49
N GLY A 414 -19.28 8.11 -32.78
CA GLY A 414 -19.29 9.57 -32.69
C GLY A 414 -20.23 10.15 -31.63
N TYR A 415 -20.75 9.34 -30.72
CA TYR A 415 -21.52 9.77 -29.56
C TYR A 415 -20.89 9.30 -28.27
N ALA A 416 -20.99 10.12 -27.24
CA ALA A 416 -20.54 9.77 -25.90
C ALA A 416 -21.67 9.04 -25.15
N VAL A 417 -21.37 7.82 -24.69
CA VAL A 417 -22.29 6.96 -23.93
C VAL A 417 -21.65 6.59 -22.61
N PHE A 418 -22.34 6.84 -21.50
CA PHE A 418 -21.86 6.47 -20.18
C PHE A 418 -21.77 4.94 -20.04
N LYS A 419 -20.63 4.46 -19.50
CA LYS A 419 -20.41 3.06 -19.17
C LYS A 419 -19.89 2.97 -17.73
N GLN A 420 -20.52 2.12 -16.92
CA GLN A 420 -20.06 1.92 -15.55
C GLN A 420 -18.72 1.20 -15.51
N ILE A 421 -17.98 1.43 -14.42
CA ILE A 421 -16.72 0.74 -14.13
C ILE A 421 -16.75 0.19 -12.71
N LYS A 422 -16.06 -0.94 -12.52
CA LYS A 422 -15.74 -1.47 -11.20
C LYS A 422 -14.24 -1.40 -11.00
N VAL A 423 -13.80 -0.57 -10.05
CA VAL A 423 -12.39 -0.32 -9.77
C VAL A 423 -11.78 -1.51 -9.06
N LEU A 424 -10.64 -1.99 -9.54
CA LEU A 424 -9.81 -3.02 -8.92
C LEU A 424 -8.61 -2.41 -8.20
N ALA A 425 -7.88 -1.51 -8.87
CA ALA A 425 -6.72 -0.81 -8.31
C ALA A 425 -6.56 0.56 -8.96
N SER A 426 -5.92 1.50 -8.28
CA SER A 426 -5.60 2.82 -8.82
C SER A 426 -4.28 3.36 -8.25
N ASN A 427 -3.61 4.20 -9.04
CA ASN A 427 -2.52 5.05 -8.62
C ASN A 427 -2.83 6.51 -8.98
N ASP A 428 -1.82 7.40 -8.94
CA ASP A 428 -2.02 8.83 -9.19
C ASP A 428 -2.50 9.15 -10.62
N ASP A 429 -2.12 8.35 -11.61
CA ASP A 429 -2.38 8.62 -13.03
C ASP A 429 -3.48 7.72 -13.63
N TYR A 430 -3.54 6.44 -13.23
CA TYR A 430 -4.34 5.40 -13.86
C TYR A 430 -5.12 4.56 -12.87
N THR A 431 -6.25 4.03 -13.35
CA THR A 431 -7.09 3.06 -12.65
C THR A 431 -7.18 1.77 -13.46
N ILE A 432 -7.10 0.62 -12.79
CA ILE A 432 -7.43 -0.70 -13.34
C ILE A 432 -8.87 -1.02 -12.95
N VAL A 433 -9.66 -1.37 -13.96
CA VAL A 433 -11.08 -1.74 -13.79
C VAL A 433 -11.34 -3.15 -14.27
N GLU A 434 -12.37 -3.77 -13.73
CA GLU A 434 -12.78 -5.14 -14.09
C GLU A 434 -13.21 -5.23 -15.55
N ALA A 435 -12.60 -6.17 -16.30
CA ALA A 435 -12.80 -6.30 -17.75
C ALA A 435 -14.17 -6.85 -18.17
N LYS A 436 -14.94 -7.43 -17.25
CA LYS A 436 -16.25 -8.08 -17.54
C LYS A 436 -17.39 -7.47 -16.70
N THR A 437 -17.29 -6.20 -16.38
CA THR A 437 -18.39 -5.50 -15.71
C THR A 437 -19.60 -5.45 -16.62
N PRO A 438 -20.78 -5.94 -16.20
CA PRO A 438 -22.01 -5.80 -16.99
C PRO A 438 -22.26 -4.31 -17.30
N TYR A 439 -22.68 -3.99 -18.51
CA TYR A 439 -22.87 -2.62 -19.01
C TYR A 439 -21.60 -1.73 -18.93
N GLY A 440 -20.43 -2.33 -18.72
CA GLY A 440 -19.15 -1.64 -18.62
C GLY A 440 -18.45 -1.45 -19.97
N ILE A 441 -17.17 -1.10 -19.87
CA ILE A 441 -16.27 -0.95 -21.01
C ILE A 441 -15.58 -2.27 -21.37
N SER A 442 -15.13 -2.34 -22.61
CA SER A 442 -14.39 -3.46 -23.19
C SER A 442 -12.98 -3.05 -23.61
N LEU A 443 -12.14 -4.04 -23.86
CA LEU A 443 -10.82 -3.83 -24.43
C LEU A 443 -10.93 -3.16 -25.83
N TYR A 444 -10.09 -2.16 -26.07
CA TYR A 444 -10.07 -1.31 -27.27
C TYR A 444 -11.26 -0.35 -27.42
N ASP A 445 -12.11 -0.21 -26.41
CA ASP A 445 -13.08 0.87 -26.39
C ASP A 445 -12.35 2.22 -26.37
N HIS A 446 -12.90 3.21 -27.08
CA HIS A 446 -12.44 4.59 -27.01
C HIS A 446 -13.24 5.33 -25.95
N ILE A 447 -12.58 5.92 -24.96
CA ILE A 447 -13.23 6.68 -23.90
C ILE A 447 -12.77 8.14 -23.93
N ALA A 448 -13.61 9.05 -23.46
CA ALA A 448 -13.22 10.44 -23.29
C ALA A 448 -12.08 10.54 -22.25
N LEU A 449 -10.98 11.20 -22.61
CA LEU A 449 -9.82 11.38 -21.72
C LEU A 449 -10.16 12.23 -20.49
N ASP A 450 -11.11 13.17 -20.63
CA ASP A 450 -11.69 13.95 -19.54
C ASP A 450 -13.19 13.67 -19.43
N GLY A 451 -13.57 12.83 -18.48
CA GLY A 451 -14.97 12.44 -18.27
C GLY A 451 -15.88 13.57 -17.76
N LYS A 452 -15.32 14.70 -17.32
CA LYS A 452 -16.11 15.85 -16.85
C LYS A 452 -16.46 16.83 -17.97
N SER A 453 -15.73 16.78 -19.08
CA SER A 453 -15.94 17.67 -20.24
C SER A 453 -17.02 17.17 -21.18
N VAL A 454 -17.56 15.97 -20.96
CA VAL A 454 -18.48 15.28 -21.88
C VAL A 454 -19.81 14.99 -21.19
N LYS A 455 -20.89 15.04 -21.97
CA LYS A 455 -22.26 14.72 -21.53
C LYS A 455 -22.80 13.53 -22.31
N GLU A 456 -23.84 12.89 -21.75
CA GLU A 456 -24.54 11.80 -22.39
C GLU A 456 -25.10 12.23 -23.76
N ASN A 457 -24.99 11.33 -24.74
CA ASN A 457 -25.46 11.55 -26.13
C ASN A 457 -24.81 12.76 -26.83
N GLN A 458 -23.73 13.33 -26.27
CA GLN A 458 -23.01 14.41 -26.94
C GLN A 458 -22.37 13.90 -28.23
N THR A 459 -22.61 14.59 -29.35
CA THR A 459 -21.92 14.33 -30.62
C THR A 459 -20.46 14.76 -30.48
N ILE A 460 -19.55 13.84 -30.72
CA ILE A 460 -18.09 14.06 -30.71
C ILE A 460 -17.66 14.25 -32.17
N THR A 461 -17.22 15.45 -32.52
CA THR A 461 -16.57 15.74 -33.80
C THR A 461 -15.07 15.64 -33.64
N LYS A 462 -14.43 14.83 -34.49
CA LYS A 462 -12.97 14.73 -34.59
C LYS A 462 -12.36 15.98 -35.16
#